data_2136793b2a3d8ce643974c02d58dc346
#
_entry.id   2136793b2a3d8ce643974c02d58dc346
#
_cell.length_a   1.000
_cell.length_b   1.000
_cell.length_c   1.000
_cell.angle_alpha   90.00
_cell.angle_beta   90.00
_cell.angle_gamma   90.00
#
_symmetry.space_group_name_H-M   'P 1'
#
loop_
_entity.id
_entity.type
_entity.pdbx_description
1 polymer ?
#
loop_
_entity_poly.entity_id
_entity_poly.type
_entity_poly.pdbx_seq_one_letter_code
_entity_poly.pdbx_strand_id
1 'polypeptide(L)'
;INVRKPGADYMEISYAGFSNAGYHVPGSRKWEKHVSLFTDRVLYRPGQVVHVSGVAYEQSGDSVRVFSRVHNDVVLRDANRQEVGKISLATDEFGAFHGDFVLPEVLLPGEFEISVQDGESRYIRVDEYKRPTFDVVFHPCQDTYNMGDTLMVSGEANTFAGVPVGLCKLSYRRSQTMKRFWL
;
A
#
# COMPACT_ATOMS: atom_id res chain seq x y z
N ILE A 1 35.30 -3.01 -19.07
CA ILE A 1 36.49 -3.91 -19.20
C ILE A 1 36.14 -5.18 -18.47
N ASN A 2 36.06 -6.29 -19.19
CA ASN A 2 35.79 -7.58 -18.58
C ASN A 2 37.13 -8.22 -18.23
N VAL A 3 37.33 -8.49 -16.94
CA VAL A 3 38.54 -9.18 -16.45
C VAL A 3 38.14 -10.57 -16.02
N ARG A 4 38.69 -11.59 -16.66
CA ARG A 4 38.47 -12.99 -16.29
C ARG A 4 39.42 -13.38 -15.17
N LYS A 5 38.88 -13.92 -14.07
CA LYS A 5 39.63 -14.49 -12.96
C LYS A 5 39.50 -16.02 -13.02
N PRO A 6 40.56 -16.80 -12.78
CA PRO A 6 40.47 -18.26 -12.71
C PRO A 6 39.47 -18.66 -11.63
N GLY A 7 38.43 -19.41 -12.02
CA GLY A 7 37.36 -19.87 -11.11
C GLY A 7 36.17 -18.93 -10.94
N ALA A 8 36.11 -17.81 -11.68
CA ALA A 8 34.97 -16.93 -11.76
C ALA A 8 34.54 -16.74 -13.21
N ASP A 9 33.28 -16.72 -13.53
CA ASP A 9 32.80 -16.60 -14.92
C ASP A 9 33.13 -15.24 -15.53
N TYR A 10 32.96 -14.15 -14.78
CA TYR A 10 33.37 -12.79 -15.18
C TYR A 10 33.27 -11.81 -14.00
N MET A 11 33.94 -10.68 -14.14
CA MET A 11 33.81 -9.51 -13.26
C MET A 11 33.40 -8.33 -14.12
N GLU A 12 32.25 -7.76 -13.86
CA GLU A 12 31.79 -6.57 -14.55
C GLU A 12 32.16 -5.32 -13.74
N ILE A 13 32.97 -4.44 -14.34
CA ILE A 13 33.33 -3.17 -13.73
C ILE A 13 32.52 -2.08 -14.42
N SER A 14 31.59 -1.49 -13.70
CA SER A 14 30.82 -0.33 -14.17
C SER A 14 31.57 0.97 -13.94
N TYR A 15 31.73 1.80 -14.97
CA TYR A 15 32.40 3.10 -14.93
C TYR A 15 31.58 4.24 -14.29
N ALA A 16 30.36 3.99 -13.86
CA ALA A 16 29.46 4.99 -13.27
C ALA A 16 29.45 4.88 -11.74
N GLY A 17 30.47 5.41 -11.08
CA GLY A 17 30.52 5.52 -9.62
C GLY A 17 30.84 4.20 -8.92
N PHE A 18 31.40 4.29 -7.74
CA PHE A 18 31.74 3.16 -6.85
C PHE A 18 30.46 2.42 -6.40
N SER A 19 29.86 1.66 -7.28
CA SER A 19 28.87 0.67 -6.90
C SER A 19 29.58 -0.66 -6.70
N ASN A 20 29.28 -1.33 -5.60
CA ASN A 20 29.82 -2.64 -5.23
C ASN A 20 29.97 -3.55 -6.46
N ALA A 21 31.20 -3.88 -6.80
CA ALA A 21 31.49 -4.94 -7.75
C ALA A 21 31.05 -6.25 -7.10
N GLY A 22 29.84 -6.67 -7.38
CA GLY A 22 29.29 -7.95 -6.95
C GLY A 22 30.06 -9.07 -7.66
N TYR A 23 30.84 -9.85 -6.91
CA TYR A 23 31.37 -11.09 -7.43
C TYR A 23 30.24 -12.09 -7.58
N HIS A 24 29.85 -12.39 -8.81
CA HIS A 24 28.95 -13.50 -9.06
C HIS A 24 29.79 -14.77 -9.01
N VAL A 25 29.70 -15.51 -7.91
CA VAL A 25 30.32 -16.83 -7.77
C VAL A 25 29.33 -17.85 -8.32
N PRO A 26 29.62 -18.55 -9.42
CA PRO A 26 28.75 -19.63 -9.89
C PRO A 26 28.73 -20.72 -8.81
N GLY A 27 27.55 -21.04 -8.30
CA GLY A 27 27.34 -22.13 -7.34
C GLY A 27 26.76 -21.77 -5.99
N SER A 28 26.81 -20.50 -5.56
CA SER A 28 26.12 -20.09 -4.34
C SER A 28 24.79 -19.36 -4.68
N ARG A 29 23.85 -20.07 -5.29
CA ARG A 29 22.48 -19.57 -5.38
C ARG A 29 21.95 -19.52 -3.96
N LYS A 30 21.94 -18.33 -3.37
CA LYS A 30 21.36 -18.10 -2.06
C LYS A 30 19.84 -18.20 -2.22
N TRP A 31 19.22 -19.01 -1.39
CA TRP A 31 17.78 -19.05 -1.26
C TRP A 31 17.32 -17.84 -0.45
N GLU A 32 16.44 -17.04 -1.01
CA GLU A 32 15.83 -15.88 -0.36
C GLU A 32 14.41 -16.21 0.05
N LYS A 33 14.07 -15.84 1.28
CA LYS A 33 12.74 -16.07 1.84
C LYS A 33 11.79 -14.96 1.39
N HIS A 34 10.61 -15.37 1.02
CA HIS A 34 9.52 -14.49 0.61
C HIS A 34 8.25 -14.90 1.32
N VAL A 35 7.44 -13.92 1.68
CA VAL A 35 6.10 -14.14 2.21
C VAL A 35 5.17 -13.19 1.48
N SER A 36 4.20 -13.73 0.77
CA SER A 36 3.14 -12.95 0.13
C SER A 36 1.89 -12.95 1.01
N LEU A 37 1.32 -11.77 1.22
CA LEU A 37 0.15 -11.55 2.08
C LEU A 37 -1.09 -11.21 1.25
N PHE A 38 -2.23 -11.72 1.70
CA PHE A 38 -3.55 -11.50 1.12
C PHE A 38 -4.56 -11.16 2.20
N THR A 39 -5.53 -10.32 1.86
CA THR A 39 -6.68 -9.99 2.71
C THR A 39 -7.97 -10.22 1.95
N ASP A 40 -9.06 -10.54 2.65
CA ASP A 40 -10.37 -10.75 2.03
C ASP A 40 -10.95 -9.46 1.43
N ARG A 41 -10.54 -8.30 1.92
CA ARG A 41 -10.97 -6.96 1.45
C ARG A 41 -9.84 -5.95 1.52
N VAL A 42 -10.07 -4.80 0.90
CA VAL A 42 -9.19 -3.62 0.98
C VAL A 42 -9.79 -2.53 1.85
N LEU A 43 -11.11 -2.57 2.13
CA LEU A 43 -11.83 -1.58 2.92
C LEU A 43 -12.60 -2.26 4.05
N TYR A 44 -12.37 -1.79 5.27
CA TYR A 44 -13.01 -2.29 6.48
C TYR A 44 -13.60 -1.14 7.29
N ARG A 45 -14.47 -1.50 8.22
CA ARG A 45 -15.00 -0.61 9.26
C ARG A 45 -14.35 -0.92 10.61
N PRO A 46 -14.33 0.04 11.54
CA PRO A 46 -14.03 -0.25 12.94
C PRO A 46 -14.85 -1.44 13.47
N GLY A 47 -14.24 -2.28 14.30
CA GLY A 47 -14.88 -3.47 14.86
C GLY A 47 -14.99 -4.67 13.93
N GLN A 48 -14.66 -4.57 12.64
CA GLN A 48 -14.69 -5.71 11.72
C GLN A 48 -13.48 -6.62 11.87
N VAL A 49 -13.65 -7.86 11.46
CA VAL A 49 -12.58 -8.84 11.37
C VAL A 49 -11.90 -8.72 10.01
N VAL A 50 -10.58 -8.65 10.03
CA VAL A 50 -9.71 -8.74 8.85
C VAL A 50 -9.18 -10.15 8.76
N HIS A 51 -9.59 -10.88 7.73
CA HIS A 51 -9.05 -12.20 7.43
C HIS A 51 -7.77 -12.04 6.62
N VAL A 52 -6.68 -12.55 7.17
CA VAL A 52 -5.34 -12.52 6.55
C VAL A 52 -4.93 -13.92 6.18
N SER A 53 -4.42 -14.09 5.00
CA SER A 53 -3.76 -15.31 4.56
C SER A 53 -2.42 -14.99 3.92
N GLY A 54 -1.53 -15.95 3.87
CA GLY A 54 -0.24 -15.77 3.23
C GLY A 54 0.38 -17.08 2.80
N VAL A 55 1.42 -16.96 1.97
CA VAL A 55 2.23 -18.09 1.50
C VAL A 55 3.70 -17.74 1.69
N ALA A 56 4.42 -18.61 2.37
CA ALA A 56 5.87 -18.51 2.55
C ALA A 56 6.59 -19.44 1.56
N TYR A 57 7.55 -18.91 0.84
CA TYR A 57 8.35 -19.64 -0.12
C TYR A 57 9.80 -19.13 -0.13
N GLU A 58 10.68 -19.93 -0.68
CA GLU A 58 12.06 -19.52 -0.95
C GLU A 58 12.31 -19.52 -2.45
N GLN A 59 13.01 -18.52 -2.93
CA GLN A 59 13.37 -18.36 -4.34
C GLN A 59 14.87 -18.27 -4.52
N SER A 60 15.37 -18.90 -5.58
CA SER A 60 16.76 -18.81 -6.02
C SER A 60 16.83 -18.83 -7.55
N GLY A 61 17.01 -17.65 -8.16
CA GLY A 61 16.85 -17.48 -9.59
C GLY A 61 15.42 -17.85 -10.04
N ASP A 62 15.28 -18.76 -10.99
CA ASP A 62 13.98 -19.24 -11.50
C ASP A 62 13.38 -20.40 -10.69
N SER A 63 14.09 -20.85 -9.66
CA SER A 63 13.65 -21.97 -8.83
C SER A 63 12.92 -21.47 -7.60
N VAL A 64 11.75 -22.04 -7.32
CA VAL A 64 10.92 -21.73 -6.14
C VAL A 64 10.65 -23.01 -5.38
N ARG A 65 10.68 -22.95 -4.07
CA ARG A 65 10.29 -24.05 -3.18
C ARG A 65 9.47 -23.58 -2.02
N VAL A 66 8.62 -24.45 -1.53
CA VAL A 66 7.78 -24.17 -0.35
C VAL A 66 8.65 -24.00 0.88
N PHE A 67 8.31 -22.99 1.70
CA PHE A 67 8.91 -22.79 3.02
C PHE A 67 7.86 -23.12 4.09
N SER A 68 7.79 -24.42 4.41
CA SER A 68 6.78 -24.98 5.32
C SER A 68 7.26 -25.11 6.75
N ARG A 69 6.31 -25.26 7.69
CA ARG A 69 6.55 -25.51 9.14
C ARG A 69 7.37 -24.40 9.81
N VAL A 70 7.18 -23.17 9.39
CA VAL A 70 7.82 -22.00 9.98
C VAL A 70 6.77 -21.12 10.65
N HIS A 71 7.18 -20.40 11.66
CA HIS A 71 6.34 -19.40 12.32
C HIS A 71 6.63 -18.03 11.72
N ASN A 72 5.57 -17.30 11.41
CA ASN A 72 5.62 -15.94 10.92
C ASN A 72 4.84 -15.05 11.90
N ASP A 73 5.48 -14.01 12.37
CA ASP A 73 4.82 -12.96 13.14
C ASP A 73 4.19 -11.97 12.20
N VAL A 74 2.87 -11.93 12.19
CA VAL A 74 2.08 -10.98 11.41
C VAL A 74 1.67 -9.84 12.33
N VAL A 75 1.98 -8.61 11.94
CA VAL A 75 1.75 -7.41 12.72
C VAL A 75 0.80 -6.49 11.97
N LEU A 76 -0.23 -6.01 12.67
CA LEU A 76 -1.14 -4.96 12.20
C LEU A 76 -0.76 -3.65 12.84
N ARG A 77 -0.52 -2.61 12.02
CA ARG A 77 -0.26 -1.24 12.45
C ARG A 77 -1.36 -0.30 11.96
N ASP A 78 -1.69 0.69 12.78
CA ASP A 78 -2.66 1.72 12.46
C ASP A 78 -2.10 2.81 11.52
N ALA A 79 -2.92 3.81 11.21
CA ALA A 79 -2.55 4.97 10.39
C ALA A 79 -1.40 5.81 10.96
N ASN A 80 -1.11 5.70 12.27
CA ASN A 80 0.02 6.34 12.94
C ASN A 80 1.23 5.40 13.05
N ARG A 81 1.18 4.22 12.41
CA ARG A 81 2.20 3.16 12.49
C ARG A 81 2.38 2.55 13.88
N GLN A 82 1.38 2.69 14.75
CA GLN A 82 1.36 2.04 16.05
C GLN A 82 0.87 0.59 15.89
N GLU A 83 1.51 -0.33 16.60
CA GLU A 83 1.08 -1.73 16.60
C GLU A 83 -0.26 -1.84 17.35
N VAL A 84 -1.28 -2.32 16.66
CA VAL A 84 -2.63 -2.55 17.20
C VAL A 84 -2.98 -4.02 17.31
N GLY A 85 -2.18 -4.87 16.70
CA GLY A 85 -2.32 -6.32 16.82
C GLY A 85 -1.11 -7.08 16.30
N LYS A 86 -0.84 -8.22 16.94
CA LYS A 86 0.20 -9.16 16.52
C LYS A 86 -0.28 -10.59 16.72
N ILE A 87 -0.08 -11.43 15.71
CA ILE A 87 -0.38 -12.86 15.75
C ILE A 87 0.80 -13.64 15.20
N SER A 88 1.10 -14.80 15.81
CA SER A 88 2.12 -15.71 15.32
C SER A 88 1.45 -16.89 14.64
N LEU A 89 1.72 -17.10 13.37
CA LEU A 89 1.06 -18.09 12.52
C LEU A 89 2.10 -19.08 11.98
N ALA A 90 1.78 -20.37 12.13
CA ALA A 90 2.60 -21.43 11.55
C ALA A 90 2.13 -21.75 10.12
N THR A 91 3.07 -21.95 9.20
CA THR A 91 2.77 -22.42 7.86
C THR A 91 2.47 -23.92 7.86
N ASP A 92 1.54 -24.34 7.01
CA ASP A 92 1.23 -25.72 6.72
C ASP A 92 2.29 -26.39 5.79
N GLU A 93 2.01 -27.58 5.30
CA GLU A 93 2.88 -28.31 4.39
C GLU A 93 3.04 -27.64 3.01
N PHE A 94 2.11 -26.77 2.63
CA PHE A 94 2.13 -25.97 1.39
C PHE A 94 2.72 -24.58 1.58
N GLY A 95 3.22 -24.26 2.79
CA GLY A 95 3.72 -22.93 3.13
C GLY A 95 2.63 -21.90 3.36
N ALA A 96 1.36 -22.31 3.37
CA ALA A 96 0.24 -21.42 3.59
C ALA A 96 -0.04 -21.23 5.09
N PHE A 97 -0.53 -20.05 5.43
CA PHE A 97 -1.02 -19.70 6.77
C PHE A 97 -2.21 -18.77 6.68
N HIS A 98 -3.01 -18.73 7.72
CA HIS A 98 -4.14 -17.81 7.84
C HIS A 98 -4.37 -17.43 9.29
N GLY A 99 -5.00 -16.27 9.48
CA GLY A 99 -5.37 -15.78 10.80
C GLY A 99 -6.26 -14.54 10.68
N ASP A 100 -6.72 -14.08 11.83
CA ASP A 100 -7.71 -13.04 11.93
C ASP A 100 -7.24 -11.91 12.84
N PHE A 101 -7.48 -10.67 12.44
CA PHE A 101 -7.36 -9.50 13.29
C PHE A 101 -8.75 -8.90 13.53
N VAL A 102 -9.06 -8.62 14.79
CA VAL A 102 -10.25 -7.83 15.13
C VAL A 102 -9.83 -6.37 15.23
N LEU A 103 -10.39 -5.52 14.35
CA LEU A 103 -10.12 -4.09 14.40
C LEU A 103 -10.78 -3.48 15.65
N PRO A 104 -10.10 -2.55 16.35
CA PRO A 104 -10.72 -1.82 17.46
C PRO A 104 -11.98 -1.07 17.00
N GLU A 105 -12.98 -0.95 17.88
CA GLU A 105 -14.19 -0.18 17.58
C GLU A 105 -13.91 1.33 17.54
N VAL A 106 -12.94 1.79 18.33
CA VAL A 106 -12.49 3.17 18.38
C VAL A 106 -11.08 3.25 17.84
N LEU A 107 -10.94 3.81 16.66
CA LEU A 107 -9.64 4.01 16.01
C LEU A 107 -9.69 5.24 15.10
N LEU A 108 -8.52 5.77 14.75
CA LEU A 108 -8.41 6.81 13.72
C LEU A 108 -8.58 6.16 12.34
N PRO A 109 -9.52 6.68 11.51
CA PRO A 109 -9.66 6.19 10.14
C PRO A 109 -8.39 6.48 9.34
N GLY A 110 -8.06 5.57 8.44
CA GLY A 110 -6.88 5.73 7.60
C GLY A 110 -6.38 4.43 6.97
N GLU A 111 -5.15 4.47 6.51
CA GLU A 111 -4.45 3.33 5.95
C GLU A 111 -3.75 2.55 7.05
N PHE A 112 -4.03 1.26 7.14
CA PHE A 112 -3.44 0.31 8.07
C PHE A 112 -2.50 -0.61 7.32
N GLU A 113 -1.40 -0.96 7.96
CA GLU A 113 -0.38 -1.85 7.41
C GLU A 113 -0.43 -3.21 8.10
N ILE A 114 -0.51 -4.27 7.31
CA ILE A 114 -0.30 -5.66 7.76
C ILE A 114 1.05 -6.10 7.19
N SER A 115 1.96 -6.47 8.06
CA SER A 115 3.32 -6.83 7.65
C SER A 115 3.79 -8.13 8.33
N VAL A 116 4.68 -8.83 7.65
CA VAL A 116 5.44 -9.96 8.20
C VAL A 116 6.91 -9.58 8.23
N GLN A 117 7.63 -10.02 9.25
CA GLN A 117 9.06 -9.81 9.30
C GLN A 117 9.73 -10.48 8.10
N ASP A 118 10.59 -9.75 7.41
CA ASP A 118 11.28 -10.20 6.16
C ASP A 118 10.34 -10.59 5.01
N GLY A 119 9.09 -10.07 5.01
CA GLY A 119 8.08 -10.33 3.98
C GLY A 119 7.45 -9.06 3.41
N GLU A 120 6.39 -9.25 2.65
CA GLU A 120 5.61 -8.15 2.09
C GLU A 120 4.77 -7.45 3.15
N SER A 121 4.47 -6.17 2.88
CA SER A 121 3.44 -5.42 3.59
C SER A 121 2.18 -5.33 2.73
N ARG A 122 1.02 -5.47 3.37
CA ARG A 122 -0.29 -5.28 2.75
C ARG A 122 -0.99 -4.09 3.40
N TYR A 123 -1.52 -3.21 2.58
CA TYR A 123 -2.24 -2.03 3.06
C TYR A 123 -3.74 -2.25 2.92
N ILE A 124 -4.47 -1.93 3.98
CA ILE A 124 -5.93 -1.92 4.01
C ILE A 124 -6.39 -0.54 4.48
N ARG A 125 -7.57 -0.13 4.05
CA ARG A 125 -8.18 1.11 4.50
C ARG A 125 -9.24 0.81 5.55
N VAL A 126 -9.17 1.50 6.67
CA VAL A 126 -10.19 1.44 7.71
C VAL A 126 -10.89 2.78 7.78
N ASP A 127 -12.20 2.79 7.52
CA ASP A 127 -12.99 4.00 7.47
C ASP A 127 -14.42 3.73 7.90
N GLU A 128 -15.06 4.71 8.55
CA GLU A 128 -16.48 4.65 8.85
C GLU A 128 -17.25 5.11 7.62
N TYR A 129 -17.64 4.16 6.79
CA TYR A 129 -18.46 4.47 5.62
C TYR A 129 -19.85 4.94 6.05
N LYS A 130 -20.05 6.24 6.07
CA LYS A 130 -21.38 6.84 6.12
C LYS A 130 -21.91 6.91 4.69
N ARG A 131 -23.05 6.28 4.42
CA ARG A 131 -23.72 6.43 3.12
C ARG A 131 -23.89 7.93 2.87
N PRO A 132 -23.36 8.47 1.78
CA PRO A 132 -23.66 9.85 1.44
C PRO A 132 -25.18 10.01 1.34
N THR A 133 -25.70 11.05 1.93
CA THR A 133 -27.13 11.36 1.90
C THR A 133 -27.44 12.49 0.94
N PHE A 134 -26.41 13.12 0.40
CA PHE A 134 -26.50 14.23 -0.54
C PHE A 134 -25.36 14.19 -1.54
N ASP A 135 -25.55 14.85 -2.66
CA ASP A 135 -24.54 15.08 -3.69
C ASP A 135 -24.23 16.57 -3.78
N VAL A 136 -23.00 16.92 -4.14
CA VAL A 136 -22.57 18.31 -4.36
C VAL A 136 -22.00 18.44 -5.76
N VAL A 137 -22.63 19.26 -6.56
CA VAL A 137 -22.21 19.52 -7.93
C VAL A 137 -21.69 20.93 -8.03
N PHE A 138 -20.45 21.10 -8.54
CA PHE A 138 -19.91 22.41 -8.88
C PHE A 138 -20.12 22.70 -10.36
N HIS A 139 -20.60 23.90 -10.65
CA HIS A 139 -20.72 24.33 -12.03
C HIS A 139 -19.36 24.72 -12.57
N PRO A 140 -18.96 24.25 -13.77
CA PRO A 140 -17.68 24.60 -14.36
C PRO A 140 -17.61 26.10 -14.64
N CYS A 141 -16.49 26.71 -14.24
CA CYS A 141 -16.19 28.08 -14.62
C CYS A 141 -15.80 28.12 -16.10
N GLN A 142 -16.58 28.81 -16.91
CA GLN A 142 -16.36 28.92 -18.35
C GLN A 142 -15.51 30.13 -18.75
N ASP A 143 -15.24 31.06 -17.82
CA ASP A 143 -14.50 32.27 -18.05
C ASP A 143 -12.99 32.07 -18.00
N THR A 144 -12.25 32.90 -18.73
CA THR A 144 -10.80 32.96 -18.66
C THR A 144 -10.40 33.97 -17.61
N TYR A 145 -9.58 33.54 -16.65
CA TYR A 145 -9.14 34.35 -15.51
C TYR A 145 -7.64 34.66 -15.60
N ASN A 146 -7.27 35.89 -15.23
CA ASN A 146 -5.89 36.33 -15.10
C ASN A 146 -5.45 36.24 -13.62
N MET A 147 -4.14 36.37 -13.42
CA MET A 147 -3.60 36.41 -12.07
C MET A 147 -4.07 37.68 -11.35
N GLY A 148 -4.74 37.51 -10.20
CA GLY A 148 -5.32 38.61 -9.41
C GLY A 148 -6.84 38.77 -9.58
N ASP A 149 -7.45 38.12 -10.53
CA ASP A 149 -8.90 38.19 -10.72
C ASP A 149 -9.66 37.42 -9.60
N THR A 150 -10.87 37.88 -9.35
CA THR A 150 -11.79 37.19 -8.42
C THR A 150 -12.55 36.11 -9.16
N LEU A 151 -12.36 34.87 -8.74
CA LEU A 151 -13.07 33.72 -9.30
C LEU A 151 -14.39 33.50 -8.56
N MET A 152 -15.50 33.54 -9.26
CA MET A 152 -16.83 33.17 -8.76
C MET A 152 -17.06 31.66 -9.03
N VAL A 153 -17.27 30.89 -7.98
CA VAL A 153 -17.58 29.45 -8.05
C VAL A 153 -19.01 29.27 -7.57
N SER A 154 -19.83 28.61 -8.35
CA SER A 154 -21.19 28.25 -7.98
C SER A 154 -21.37 26.74 -7.98
N GLY A 155 -22.30 26.27 -7.17
CA GLY A 155 -22.61 24.85 -7.07
C GLY A 155 -23.89 24.66 -6.29
N GLU A 156 -24.40 23.46 -6.28
CA GLU A 156 -25.59 23.04 -5.56
C GLU A 156 -25.34 21.77 -4.78
N ALA A 157 -26.04 21.65 -3.66
CA ALA A 157 -26.04 20.46 -2.82
C ALA A 157 -27.47 19.96 -2.70
N ASN A 158 -27.73 18.78 -3.23
CA ASN A 158 -29.04 18.16 -3.21
C ASN A 158 -28.99 16.79 -2.53
N THR A 159 -30.03 16.46 -1.77
CA THR A 159 -30.21 15.08 -1.31
C THR A 159 -30.44 14.17 -2.51
N PHE A 160 -30.20 12.86 -2.37
CA PHE A 160 -30.53 11.91 -3.44
C PHE A 160 -32.02 11.84 -3.79
N ALA A 161 -32.89 12.42 -2.97
CA ALA A 161 -34.31 12.61 -3.29
C ALA A 161 -34.58 13.92 -4.09
N GLY A 162 -33.52 14.67 -4.46
CA GLY A 162 -33.64 15.91 -5.22
C GLY A 162 -34.01 17.14 -4.41
N VAL A 163 -34.02 17.06 -3.08
CA VAL A 163 -34.33 18.19 -2.20
C VAL A 163 -33.04 18.96 -1.88
N PRO A 164 -33.03 20.31 -2.05
CA PRO A 164 -31.85 21.12 -1.67
C PRO A 164 -31.50 20.96 -0.20
N VAL A 165 -30.21 20.87 0.08
CA VAL A 165 -29.68 20.80 1.45
C VAL A 165 -29.67 22.19 2.03
N GLY A 166 -30.50 22.43 3.06
CA GLY A 166 -30.57 23.70 3.80
C GLY A 166 -29.64 23.68 5.02
N LEU A 167 -29.17 24.87 5.44
CA LEU A 167 -28.38 25.08 6.67
C LEU A 167 -27.18 24.12 6.80
N CYS A 168 -26.27 24.16 5.84
CA CYS A 168 -25.07 23.36 5.88
C CYS A 168 -23.81 24.21 6.09
N LYS A 169 -22.78 23.61 6.72
CA LYS A 169 -21.43 24.20 6.79
C LYS A 169 -20.65 23.74 5.58
N LEU A 170 -20.23 24.67 4.74
CA LEU A 170 -19.39 24.38 3.58
C LEU A 170 -17.91 24.51 3.95
N SER A 171 -17.14 23.45 3.68
CA SER A 171 -15.68 23.47 3.69
C SER A 171 -15.16 23.21 2.29
N TYR A 172 -14.26 24.06 1.80
CA TYR A 172 -13.67 23.88 0.47
C TYR A 172 -12.14 23.94 0.54
N ARG A 173 -11.50 23.24 -0.38
CA ARG A 173 -10.04 23.29 -0.59
C ARG A 173 -9.77 23.74 -2.02
N ARG A 174 -8.96 24.77 -2.19
CA ARG A 174 -8.45 25.20 -3.49
C ARG A 174 -7.07 24.58 -3.71
N SER A 175 -6.86 23.94 -4.88
CA SER A 175 -5.54 23.52 -5.33
C SER A 175 -5.23 24.14 -6.68
N GLN A 176 -3.99 24.56 -6.89
CA GLN A 176 -3.52 25.11 -8.15
C GLN A 176 -2.36 24.26 -8.65
N THR A 177 -2.48 23.71 -9.87
CA THR A 177 -1.41 22.96 -10.53
C THR A 177 -0.83 23.78 -11.65
N MET A 178 0.46 24.11 -11.56
CA MET A 178 1.20 24.78 -12.64
C MET A 178 1.81 23.71 -13.55
N LYS A 179 1.37 23.65 -14.82
CA LYS A 179 2.06 22.86 -15.84
C LYS A 179 3.16 23.72 -16.45
N ARG A 180 4.42 23.37 -16.23
CA ARG A 180 5.55 23.95 -16.97
C ARG A 180 5.68 23.19 -18.29
N PHE A 181 5.52 23.87 -19.39
CA PHE A 181 5.92 23.36 -20.70
C PHE A 181 7.38 23.77 -20.89
N TRP A 182 8.25 22.80 -21.07
CA TRP A 182 9.61 23.02 -21.56
C TRP A 182 9.51 23.11 -23.08
N LEU A 183 9.90 24.24 -23.63
CA LEU A 183 10.13 24.45 -25.09
C LEU A 183 11.54 23.95 -25.40
#